data_a577e32140aaff3c2e3a58432d8f915f
#
_entry.id   a577e32140aaff3c2e3a58432d8f915f
#
_cell.length_a   1.000
_cell.length_b   1.000
_cell.length_c   1.000
_cell.angle_alpha   90.00
_cell.angle_beta   90.00
_cell.angle_gamma   90.00
#
_symmetry.space_group_name_H-M   'P 1'
#
loop_
_entity.id
_entity.type
_entity.pdbx_description
1 polymer ?
#
loop_
_entity_poly.entity_id
_entity_poly.type
_entity_poly.pdbx_seq_one_letter_code
_entity_poly.pdbx_strand_id
1 'polypeptide(L)'
;FDQLAVMGVNLSEDMSAEVDKELALRQLSFAQLNDSPEVLNALEEKMIEPLCRRLRQTGCSGAFVLLDATVNTRMEGAEHSRAGLYVQKSGADTPTVPLLLYRGSAEVGKDHSVMPHRKWRMEFQTDQFPDYDRWMTPGSAPLYQSYTLTERFELPGTSEEVQLFLLPLRGRDGTMYGLCGFEISESYFKQNFAQPAGFDRLSCLLAPAGDGLAADAALSSGTTGGYYHAPRNTLVLRSMGGGLT
;
A
#
# COMPACT_ATOMS: atom_id res chain seq x y z
N PHE A 1 15.36 3.15 -0.03
CA PHE A 1 14.17 3.99 0.23
C PHE A 1 13.99 5.06 -0.86
N ASP A 2 15.03 5.78 -1.28
CA ASP A 2 14.94 6.83 -2.29
C ASP A 2 14.30 6.34 -3.60
N GLN A 3 14.68 5.15 -4.05
CA GLN A 3 14.06 4.54 -5.23
C GLN A 3 12.57 4.26 -5.02
N LEU A 4 12.17 3.76 -3.85
CA LEU A 4 10.77 3.50 -3.52
C LEU A 4 9.96 4.79 -3.45
N ALA A 5 10.53 5.86 -2.88
CA ALA A 5 9.91 7.17 -2.84
C ALA A 5 9.64 7.73 -4.25
N VAL A 6 10.64 7.65 -5.13
CA VAL A 6 10.47 8.06 -6.55
C VAL A 6 9.39 7.24 -7.24
N MET A 7 9.38 5.92 -7.03
CA MET A 7 8.36 5.05 -7.64
C MET A 7 6.97 5.31 -7.08
N GLY A 8 6.87 5.64 -5.79
CA GLY A 8 5.62 6.03 -5.15
C GLY A 8 5.07 7.35 -5.69
N VAL A 9 5.92 8.36 -5.84
CA VAL A 9 5.54 9.64 -6.45
C VAL A 9 5.03 9.42 -7.87
N ASN A 10 5.77 8.68 -8.69
CA ASN A 10 5.34 8.37 -10.05
C ASN A 10 4.01 7.59 -10.07
N LEU A 11 3.80 6.65 -9.15
CA LEU A 11 2.53 5.94 -9.01
C LEU A 11 1.39 6.91 -8.69
N SER A 12 1.59 7.78 -7.71
CA SER A 12 0.58 8.76 -7.31
C SER A 12 0.23 9.72 -8.45
N GLU A 13 1.23 10.22 -9.17
CA GLU A 13 1.02 11.11 -10.33
C GLU A 13 0.27 10.40 -11.47
N ASP A 14 0.68 9.17 -11.83
CA ASP A 14 0.03 8.37 -12.85
C ASP A 14 -1.45 8.14 -12.50
N MET A 15 -1.73 7.70 -11.25
CA MET A 15 -3.09 7.38 -10.81
C MET A 15 -3.97 8.62 -10.69
N SER A 16 -3.44 9.71 -10.13
CA SER A 16 -4.17 10.99 -10.05
C SER A 16 -4.52 11.54 -11.44
N ALA A 17 -3.59 11.40 -12.39
CA ALA A 17 -3.85 11.81 -13.78
C ALA A 17 -4.95 11.00 -14.45
N GLU A 18 -5.08 9.69 -14.16
CA GLU A 18 -6.18 8.87 -14.69
C GLU A 18 -7.53 9.29 -14.08
N VAL A 19 -7.57 9.62 -12.77
CA VAL A 19 -8.78 10.19 -12.15
C VAL A 19 -9.16 11.51 -12.80
N ASP A 20 -8.21 12.46 -12.92
CA ASP A 20 -8.44 13.76 -13.56
C ASP A 20 -9.01 13.61 -14.99
N LYS A 21 -8.44 12.70 -15.80
CA LYS A 21 -8.91 12.44 -17.17
C LYS A 21 -10.31 11.90 -17.20
N GLU A 22 -10.64 10.92 -16.33
CA GLU A 22 -11.95 10.29 -16.31
C GLU A 22 -13.03 11.29 -15.86
N LEU A 23 -12.73 12.09 -14.81
CA LEU A 23 -13.63 13.14 -14.35
C LEU A 23 -13.88 14.20 -15.42
N ALA A 24 -12.83 14.65 -16.12
CA ALA A 24 -12.95 15.61 -17.20
C ALA A 24 -13.74 15.04 -18.40
N LEU A 25 -13.47 13.80 -18.78
CA LEU A 25 -14.17 13.13 -19.88
C LEU A 25 -15.69 13.03 -19.65
N ARG A 26 -16.08 12.75 -18.41
CA ARG A 26 -17.47 12.58 -18.01
C ARG A 26 -18.11 13.84 -17.45
N GLN A 27 -17.36 14.92 -17.32
CA GLN A 27 -17.79 16.19 -16.72
C GLN A 27 -18.33 15.99 -15.29
N LEU A 28 -17.65 15.17 -14.50
CA LEU A 28 -18.01 14.84 -13.11
C LEU A 28 -17.04 15.52 -12.14
N SER A 29 -17.54 15.84 -10.94
CA SER A 29 -16.70 16.10 -9.77
C SER A 29 -16.34 14.77 -9.08
N PHE A 30 -15.28 14.76 -8.28
CA PHE A 30 -14.86 13.55 -7.56
C PHE A 30 -15.97 13.02 -6.62
N ALA A 31 -16.69 13.89 -5.94
CA ALA A 31 -17.80 13.50 -5.06
C ALA A 31 -18.92 12.72 -5.79
N GLN A 32 -19.10 12.93 -7.10
CA GLN A 32 -20.10 12.22 -7.91
C GLN A 32 -19.66 10.79 -8.29
N LEU A 33 -18.45 10.36 -7.93
CA LEU A 33 -18.03 8.97 -8.07
C LEU A 33 -18.77 8.04 -7.11
N ASN A 34 -19.22 8.57 -5.97
CA ASN A 34 -20.05 7.81 -5.04
C ASN A 34 -21.34 7.35 -5.76
N ASP A 35 -21.69 6.11 -5.56
CA ASP A 35 -22.80 5.44 -6.26
C ASP A 35 -22.69 5.41 -7.80
N SER A 36 -21.45 5.50 -8.31
CA SER A 36 -21.17 5.42 -9.76
C SER A 36 -20.28 4.19 -10.08
N PRO A 37 -20.80 2.96 -9.93
CA PRO A 37 -20.01 1.74 -10.11
C PRO A 37 -19.39 1.62 -11.49
N GLU A 38 -20.05 2.12 -12.52
CA GLU A 38 -19.54 2.10 -13.90
C GLU A 38 -18.30 2.97 -14.07
N VAL A 39 -18.27 4.13 -13.42
CA VAL A 39 -17.13 5.05 -13.48
C VAL A 39 -15.97 4.53 -12.64
N LEU A 40 -16.24 4.00 -11.45
CA LEU A 40 -15.23 3.37 -10.60
C LEU A 40 -14.62 2.14 -11.27
N ASN A 41 -15.44 1.29 -11.93
CA ASN A 41 -14.95 0.16 -12.69
C ASN A 41 -14.08 0.60 -13.90
N ALA A 42 -14.46 1.67 -14.59
CA ALA A 42 -13.66 2.23 -15.69
C ALA A 42 -12.32 2.81 -15.20
N LEU A 43 -12.27 3.37 -13.99
CA LEU A 43 -11.02 3.79 -13.35
C LEU A 43 -10.14 2.61 -12.99
N GLU A 44 -10.70 1.56 -12.35
CA GLU A 44 -9.96 0.35 -12.02
C GLU A 44 -9.36 -0.30 -13.27
N GLU A 45 -10.12 -0.38 -14.37
CA GLU A 45 -9.67 -0.90 -15.67
C GLU A 45 -8.43 -0.15 -16.21
N LYS A 46 -8.40 1.18 -16.04
CA LYS A 46 -7.27 2.00 -16.50
C LYS A 46 -6.07 1.93 -15.57
N MET A 47 -6.31 1.69 -14.29
CA MET A 47 -5.28 1.71 -13.25
C MET A 47 -4.57 0.37 -13.03
N ILE A 48 -5.23 -0.76 -13.33
CA ILE A 48 -4.71 -2.09 -12.97
C ILE A 48 -3.38 -2.42 -13.66
N GLU A 49 -3.25 -2.14 -14.96
CA GLU A 49 -2.02 -2.44 -15.69
C GLU A 49 -0.83 -1.57 -15.23
N PRO A 50 -0.95 -0.22 -15.12
CA PRO A 50 0.09 0.60 -14.53
C PRO A 50 0.47 0.17 -13.11
N LEU A 51 -0.51 -0.16 -12.26
CA LEU A 51 -0.29 -0.63 -10.90
C LEU A 51 0.53 -1.93 -10.88
N CYS A 52 0.14 -2.93 -11.67
CA CYS A 52 0.84 -4.20 -11.80
C CYS A 52 2.27 -4.02 -12.32
N ARG A 53 2.45 -3.16 -13.32
CA ARG A 53 3.77 -2.84 -13.88
C ARG A 53 4.67 -2.19 -12.82
N ARG A 54 4.17 -1.20 -12.07
CA ARG A 54 4.93 -0.57 -10.98
C ARG A 54 5.28 -1.56 -9.89
N LEU A 55 4.35 -2.41 -9.47
CA LEU A 55 4.63 -3.45 -8.47
C LEU A 55 5.77 -4.39 -8.91
N ARG A 56 5.77 -4.84 -10.17
CA ARG A 56 6.85 -5.70 -10.70
C ARG A 56 8.23 -5.04 -10.72
N GLN A 57 8.28 -3.71 -10.74
CA GLN A 57 9.53 -2.95 -10.74
C GLN A 57 10.06 -2.69 -9.33
N THR A 58 9.30 -3.03 -8.28
CA THR A 58 9.68 -2.83 -6.88
C THR A 58 10.03 -4.14 -6.20
N GLY A 59 10.86 -4.05 -5.15
CA GLY A 59 11.04 -5.13 -4.17
C GLY A 59 9.93 -5.18 -3.12
N CYS A 60 8.68 -4.81 -3.47
CA CYS A 60 7.53 -4.81 -2.57
C CYS A 60 6.63 -6.01 -2.83
N SER A 61 5.89 -6.46 -1.82
CA SER A 61 4.96 -7.58 -1.89
C SER A 61 3.63 -7.24 -2.54
N GLY A 62 3.20 -5.98 -2.43
CA GLY A 62 1.94 -5.50 -2.98
C GLY A 62 1.99 -4.04 -3.41
N ALA A 63 0.96 -3.63 -4.15
CA ALA A 63 0.70 -2.24 -4.51
C ALA A 63 -0.80 -1.98 -4.51
N PHE A 64 -1.21 -0.77 -4.17
CA PHE A 64 -2.61 -0.43 -4.07
C PHE A 64 -2.91 1.01 -4.50
N VAL A 65 -4.17 1.20 -4.88
CA VAL A 65 -4.84 2.48 -5.09
C VAL A 65 -6.17 2.40 -4.36
N LEU A 66 -6.41 3.30 -3.43
CA LEU A 66 -7.66 3.43 -2.68
C LEU A 66 -8.26 4.78 -3.02
N LEU A 67 -9.48 4.80 -3.55
CA LEU A 67 -10.23 6.02 -3.87
C LEU A 67 -11.19 6.33 -2.72
N ASP A 68 -11.29 7.60 -2.32
CA ASP A 68 -12.26 8.03 -1.30
C ASP A 68 -13.69 8.11 -1.85
N ALA A 69 -14.11 7.01 -2.48
CA ALA A 69 -15.42 6.81 -3.06
C ALA A 69 -15.85 5.36 -2.94
N THR A 70 -17.14 5.09 -2.90
CA THR A 70 -17.71 3.73 -2.81
C THR A 70 -18.75 3.50 -3.89
N VAL A 71 -18.90 2.24 -4.32
CA VAL A 71 -19.90 1.85 -5.32
C VAL A 71 -21.34 1.91 -4.80
N ASN A 72 -21.54 1.94 -3.49
CA ASN A 72 -22.88 1.95 -2.91
C ASN A 72 -22.92 2.60 -1.52
N THR A 73 -23.32 3.87 -1.48
CA THR A 73 -23.45 4.65 -0.23
C THR A 73 -24.63 4.22 0.65
N ARG A 74 -25.53 3.35 0.15
CA ARG A 74 -26.76 2.93 0.85
C ARG A 74 -26.60 1.64 1.64
N MET A 75 -25.48 0.95 1.51
CA MET A 75 -25.22 -0.26 2.29
C MET A 75 -24.84 0.10 3.73
N GLU A 76 -25.22 -0.77 4.67
CA GLU A 76 -24.70 -0.70 6.03
C GLU A 76 -23.18 -0.83 6.04
N GLY A 77 -22.49 0.07 6.73
CA GLY A 77 -21.02 0.14 6.74
C GLY A 77 -20.39 0.84 5.52
N ALA A 78 -21.21 1.46 4.65
CA ALA A 78 -20.73 2.16 3.47
C ALA A 78 -19.79 3.33 3.78
N GLU A 79 -19.90 3.91 4.97
CA GLU A 79 -19.00 4.95 5.48
C GLU A 79 -17.54 4.49 5.57
N HIS A 80 -17.32 3.18 5.75
CA HIS A 80 -16.01 2.56 5.81
C HIS A 80 -15.61 1.85 4.50
N SER A 81 -16.51 1.79 3.51
CA SER A 81 -16.24 1.11 2.24
C SER A 81 -15.62 2.06 1.21
N ARG A 82 -14.53 1.63 0.56
CA ARG A 82 -13.82 2.43 -0.44
C ARG A 82 -13.41 1.57 -1.62
N ALA A 83 -13.70 2.06 -2.82
CA ALA A 83 -13.31 1.44 -4.08
C ALA A 83 -11.81 1.58 -4.34
N GLY A 84 -11.29 0.72 -5.20
CA GLY A 84 -9.92 0.77 -5.68
C GLY A 84 -9.32 -0.60 -5.91
N LEU A 85 -8.02 -0.65 -6.11
CA LEU A 85 -7.27 -1.85 -6.45
C LEU A 85 -6.20 -2.17 -5.40
N TYR A 86 -6.07 -3.42 -5.05
CA TYR A 86 -4.96 -3.91 -4.26
C TYR A 86 -4.46 -5.24 -4.84
N VAL A 87 -3.23 -5.22 -5.33
CA VAL A 87 -2.60 -6.34 -6.02
C VAL A 87 -1.39 -6.81 -5.23
N GLN A 88 -1.23 -8.12 -5.07
CA GLN A 88 -0.13 -8.74 -4.33
C GLN A 88 0.62 -9.75 -5.18
N LYS A 89 1.92 -9.92 -4.96
CA LYS A 89 2.74 -11.00 -5.51
C LYS A 89 2.46 -12.30 -4.76
N SER A 90 2.27 -13.41 -5.48
CA SER A 90 1.95 -14.70 -4.90
C SER A 90 3.17 -15.60 -4.69
N GLY A 91 4.25 -15.09 -4.12
CA GLY A 91 5.46 -15.87 -3.86
C GLY A 91 6.74 -15.07 -3.97
N ALA A 92 7.86 -15.79 -4.18
CA ALA A 92 9.17 -15.16 -4.31
C ALA A 92 9.22 -14.15 -5.45
N ASP A 93 10.00 -13.08 -5.27
CA ASP A 93 10.12 -12.00 -6.24
C ASP A 93 10.86 -12.46 -7.50
N THR A 94 10.09 -12.79 -8.52
CA THR A 94 10.57 -13.13 -9.85
C THR A 94 9.87 -12.25 -10.89
N PRO A 95 10.48 -12.00 -12.07
CA PRO A 95 9.83 -11.18 -13.11
C PRO A 95 8.47 -11.71 -13.57
N THR A 96 8.23 -13.01 -13.40
CA THR A 96 7.01 -13.71 -13.82
C THR A 96 6.12 -14.12 -12.67
N VAL A 97 6.36 -13.60 -11.44
CA VAL A 97 5.53 -13.94 -10.28
C VAL A 97 4.07 -13.64 -10.58
N PRO A 98 3.14 -14.59 -10.33
CA PRO A 98 1.72 -14.33 -10.49
C PRO A 98 1.27 -13.23 -9.53
N LEU A 99 0.37 -12.37 -10.00
CA LEU A 99 -0.25 -11.34 -9.19
C LEU A 99 -1.65 -11.78 -8.80
N LEU A 100 -2.05 -11.45 -7.59
CA LEU A 100 -3.36 -11.74 -7.03
C LEU A 100 -4.07 -10.45 -6.66
N LEU A 101 -5.36 -10.36 -7.00
CA LEU A 101 -6.21 -9.25 -6.64
C LEU A 101 -6.74 -9.45 -5.22
N TYR A 102 -6.35 -8.57 -4.30
CA TYR A 102 -6.83 -8.59 -2.92
C TYR A 102 -8.04 -7.68 -2.73
N ARG A 103 -8.09 -6.52 -3.41
CA ARG A 103 -9.24 -5.59 -3.50
C ARG A 103 -9.44 -5.13 -4.94
N GLY A 104 -10.69 -4.87 -5.31
CA GLY A 104 -11.08 -4.36 -6.63
C GLY A 104 -12.06 -5.26 -7.36
N SER A 105 -12.49 -4.86 -8.55
CA SER A 105 -13.37 -5.64 -9.42
C SER A 105 -12.70 -6.94 -9.87
N ALA A 106 -13.33 -8.08 -9.55
CA ALA A 106 -12.83 -9.39 -9.97
C ALA A 106 -12.88 -9.57 -11.50
N GLU A 107 -13.78 -8.87 -12.19
CA GLU A 107 -13.89 -8.87 -13.64
C GLU A 107 -12.66 -8.18 -14.25
N VAL A 108 -12.38 -6.94 -13.81
CA VAL A 108 -11.17 -6.19 -14.18
C VAL A 108 -9.91 -7.02 -13.91
N GLY A 109 -9.81 -7.63 -12.73
CA GLY A 109 -8.66 -8.49 -12.41
C GLY A 109 -8.47 -9.63 -13.40
N LYS A 110 -9.54 -10.36 -13.77
CA LYS A 110 -9.48 -11.48 -14.70
C LYS A 110 -9.08 -11.05 -16.12
N ASP A 111 -9.59 -9.92 -16.59
CA ASP A 111 -9.28 -9.39 -17.92
C ASP A 111 -7.78 -9.04 -18.06
N HIS A 112 -7.14 -8.67 -16.96
CA HIS A 112 -5.71 -8.40 -16.86
C HIS A 112 -4.87 -9.56 -16.30
N SER A 113 -5.42 -10.77 -16.23
CA SER A 113 -4.73 -11.98 -15.72
C SER A 113 -4.27 -11.84 -14.26
N VAL A 114 -4.99 -11.05 -13.46
CA VAL A 114 -4.80 -10.90 -12.02
C VAL A 114 -5.95 -11.63 -11.31
N MET A 115 -5.69 -12.85 -10.87
CA MET A 115 -6.72 -13.70 -10.28
C MET A 115 -7.07 -13.23 -8.86
N PRO A 116 -8.36 -13.34 -8.44
CA PRO A 116 -8.76 -12.99 -7.08
C PRO A 116 -7.98 -13.81 -6.03
N HIS A 117 -7.48 -13.10 -5.02
CA HIS A 117 -6.89 -13.72 -3.84
C HIS A 117 -7.98 -14.44 -3.01
N ARG A 118 -7.61 -15.50 -2.24
CA ARG A 118 -8.56 -16.24 -1.38
C ARG A 118 -9.34 -15.37 -0.39
N LYS A 119 -8.80 -14.20 -0.02
CA LYS A 119 -9.38 -13.20 0.88
C LYS A 119 -9.85 -11.95 0.12
N TRP A 120 -10.11 -12.12 -1.16
CA TRP A 120 -10.62 -11.05 -2.01
C TRP A 120 -11.89 -10.43 -1.46
N ARG A 121 -12.01 -9.12 -1.61
CA ARG A 121 -13.22 -8.31 -1.46
C ARG A 121 -13.26 -7.28 -2.59
N MET A 122 -14.45 -6.81 -2.93
CA MET A 122 -14.60 -5.79 -3.96
C MET A 122 -14.04 -4.43 -3.50
N GLU A 123 -14.25 -4.05 -2.24
CA GLU A 123 -13.83 -2.77 -1.69
C GLU A 123 -12.96 -2.94 -0.44
N PHE A 124 -12.24 -1.88 -0.11
CA PHE A 124 -11.54 -1.76 1.16
C PHE A 124 -12.54 -1.49 2.28
N GLN A 125 -12.24 -1.98 3.48
CA GLN A 125 -12.95 -1.64 4.72
C GLN A 125 -11.99 -0.81 5.58
N THR A 126 -12.19 0.51 5.59
CA THR A 126 -11.22 1.47 6.15
C THR A 126 -11.14 1.45 7.66
N ASP A 127 -12.21 1.02 8.35
CA ASP A 127 -12.22 0.77 9.80
C ASP A 127 -11.27 -0.33 10.25
N GLN A 128 -10.83 -1.18 9.32
CA GLN A 128 -9.87 -2.25 9.57
C GLN A 128 -8.41 -1.82 9.40
N PHE A 129 -8.16 -0.60 8.93
CA PHE A 129 -6.81 -0.07 8.76
C PHE A 129 -6.49 0.90 9.90
N PRO A 130 -5.35 0.70 10.61
CA PRO A 130 -4.96 1.61 11.67
C PRO A 130 -4.67 3.00 11.09
N ASP A 131 -5.06 4.04 11.82
CA ASP A 131 -4.77 5.43 11.46
C ASP A 131 -5.29 5.90 10.08
N TYR A 132 -6.29 5.25 9.48
CA TYR A 132 -6.82 5.61 8.16
C TYR A 132 -7.17 7.10 8.04
N ASP A 133 -7.89 7.65 9.02
CA ASP A 133 -8.31 9.06 9.01
C ASP A 133 -7.10 10.01 9.02
N ARG A 134 -6.03 9.62 9.71
CA ARG A 134 -4.77 10.38 9.73
C ARG A 134 -4.09 10.34 8.35
N TRP A 135 -4.12 9.19 7.66
CA TRP A 135 -3.53 9.07 6.33
C TRP A 135 -4.29 9.89 5.29
N MET A 136 -5.62 10.00 5.44
CA MET A 136 -6.48 10.80 4.57
C MET A 136 -6.42 12.30 4.85
N THR A 137 -5.78 12.73 5.94
CA THR A 137 -5.66 14.16 6.26
C THR A 137 -4.69 14.84 5.29
N PRO A 138 -5.14 15.82 4.50
CA PRO A 138 -4.27 16.50 3.53
C PRO A 138 -3.13 17.25 4.23
N GLY A 139 -1.90 16.91 3.92
CA GLY A 139 -0.73 17.72 4.29
C GLY A 139 -0.48 18.83 3.25
N SER A 140 0.18 19.91 3.66
CA SER A 140 0.61 21.00 2.76
C SER A 140 1.94 20.71 2.06
N ALA A 141 2.61 19.63 2.39
CA ALA A 141 3.90 19.27 1.84
C ALA A 141 3.80 18.88 0.35
N PRO A 142 4.84 19.15 -0.45
CA PRO A 142 4.96 18.64 -1.80
C PRO A 142 4.87 17.11 -1.84
N LEU A 143 4.41 16.52 -2.95
CA LEU A 143 4.17 15.08 -3.07
C LEU A 143 5.41 14.25 -2.70
N TYR A 144 6.59 14.66 -3.15
CA TYR A 144 7.86 13.98 -2.87
C TYR A 144 8.28 13.98 -1.38
N GLN A 145 7.59 14.76 -0.54
CA GLN A 145 7.75 14.80 0.92
C GLN A 145 6.51 14.29 1.67
N SER A 146 5.46 13.88 0.94
CA SER A 146 4.17 13.50 1.51
C SER A 146 4.02 11.98 1.69
N TYR A 147 5.10 11.21 1.58
CA TYR A 147 5.05 9.77 1.83
C TYR A 147 5.10 9.45 3.32
N THR A 148 4.44 8.37 3.69
CA THR A 148 4.43 7.83 5.06
C THR A 148 4.69 6.33 5.01
N LEU A 149 5.59 5.83 5.85
CA LEU A 149 5.69 4.41 6.16
C LEU A 149 4.87 4.16 7.42
N THR A 150 3.91 3.22 7.35
CA THR A 150 3.10 2.87 8.53
C THR A 150 3.89 2.06 9.53
N GLU A 151 3.42 2.00 10.77
CA GLU A 151 3.80 0.94 11.68
C GLU A 151 3.36 -0.42 11.12
N ARG A 152 3.94 -1.49 11.65
CA ARG A 152 3.55 -2.86 11.33
C ARG A 152 2.14 -3.13 11.85
N PHE A 153 1.31 -3.75 11.05
CA PHE A 153 -0.03 -4.22 11.43
C PHE A 153 -0.41 -5.48 10.67
N GLU A 154 -1.38 -6.22 11.19
CA GLU A 154 -1.94 -7.39 10.51
C GLU A 154 -2.86 -6.96 9.37
N LEU A 155 -2.59 -7.43 8.14
CA LEU A 155 -3.41 -7.10 6.98
C LEU A 155 -4.81 -7.72 7.12
N PRO A 156 -5.89 -6.93 7.03
CA PRO A 156 -7.25 -7.37 7.31
C PRO A 156 -7.67 -8.66 6.60
N GLY A 157 -8.16 -9.61 7.38
CA GLY A 157 -8.60 -10.92 6.89
C GLY A 157 -7.49 -11.90 6.52
N THR A 158 -6.24 -11.56 6.83
CA THR A 158 -5.06 -12.44 6.69
C THR A 158 -4.37 -12.59 8.05
N SER A 159 -3.32 -13.39 8.12
CA SER A 159 -2.39 -13.44 9.25
C SER A 159 -1.03 -12.83 8.87
N GLU A 160 -0.99 -12.05 7.81
CA GLU A 160 0.23 -11.44 7.29
C GLU A 160 0.45 -10.08 7.95
N GLU A 161 1.59 -9.90 8.55
CA GLU A 161 2.05 -8.61 9.08
C GLU A 161 2.64 -7.78 7.95
N VAL A 162 2.22 -6.53 7.84
CA VAL A 162 2.63 -5.64 6.75
C VAL A 162 2.99 -4.26 7.26
N GLN A 163 3.78 -3.54 6.46
CA GLN A 163 3.89 -2.08 6.47
C GLN A 163 3.48 -1.54 5.12
N LEU A 164 2.81 -0.39 5.11
CA LEU A 164 2.43 0.31 3.89
C LEU A 164 3.28 1.56 3.71
N PHE A 165 3.78 1.72 2.50
CA PHE A 165 4.39 2.96 2.05
C PHE A 165 3.31 3.75 1.30
N LEU A 166 2.82 4.82 1.92
CA LEU A 166 1.63 5.56 1.53
C LEU A 166 1.98 6.89 0.87
N LEU A 167 1.23 7.23 -0.18
CA LEU A 167 1.22 8.57 -0.79
C LEU A 167 -0.24 9.02 -1.02
N PRO A 168 -0.52 10.32 -0.89
CA PRO A 168 -1.83 10.85 -1.23
C PRO A 168 -2.04 10.87 -2.75
N LEU A 169 -3.27 10.60 -3.18
CA LEU A 169 -3.75 10.89 -4.53
C LEU A 169 -4.42 12.26 -4.52
N ARG A 170 -3.94 13.19 -5.34
CA ARG A 170 -4.46 14.57 -5.39
C ARG A 170 -4.73 15.00 -6.81
N GLY A 171 -5.91 15.58 -7.02
CA GLY A 171 -6.25 16.27 -8.25
C GLY A 171 -5.43 17.55 -8.45
N ARG A 172 -5.43 18.06 -9.66
CA ARG A 172 -4.75 19.31 -10.01
C ARG A 172 -5.27 20.52 -9.25
N ASP A 173 -6.51 20.48 -8.81
CA ASP A 173 -7.16 21.50 -7.97
C ASP A 173 -6.87 21.33 -6.47
N GLY A 174 -6.09 20.32 -6.08
CA GLY A 174 -5.77 19.98 -4.70
C GLY A 174 -6.80 19.07 -4.01
N THR A 175 -7.86 18.64 -4.71
CA THR A 175 -8.84 17.69 -4.18
C THR A 175 -8.16 16.39 -3.81
N MET A 176 -8.40 15.89 -2.60
CA MET A 176 -7.91 14.58 -2.16
C MET A 176 -8.78 13.49 -2.78
N TYR A 177 -8.17 12.65 -3.62
CA TYR A 177 -8.85 11.52 -4.26
C TYR A 177 -8.73 10.23 -3.47
N GLY A 178 -7.74 10.12 -2.59
CA GLY A 178 -7.49 8.91 -1.83
C GLY A 178 -6.00 8.70 -1.56
N LEU A 179 -5.61 7.43 -1.51
CA LEU A 179 -4.26 6.98 -1.20
C LEU A 179 -3.76 5.98 -2.26
N CYS A 180 -2.49 5.95 -2.48
CA CYS A 180 -1.83 4.86 -3.18
C CYS A 180 -0.53 4.49 -2.51
N GLY A 181 0.07 3.37 -2.92
CA GLY A 181 1.37 3.00 -2.38
C GLY A 181 1.73 1.54 -2.58
N PHE A 182 2.68 1.12 -1.76
CA PHE A 182 3.25 -0.22 -1.80
C PHE A 182 3.13 -0.91 -0.45
N GLU A 183 2.99 -2.23 -0.50
CA GLU A 183 3.01 -3.11 0.67
C GLU A 183 4.36 -3.80 0.78
N ILE A 184 4.86 -3.88 2.00
CA ILE A 184 5.98 -4.74 2.36
C ILE A 184 5.46 -5.70 3.42
N SER A 185 5.23 -6.97 3.04
CA SER A 185 4.82 -8.00 3.99
C SER A 185 6.00 -8.61 4.72
N GLU A 186 5.77 -9.11 5.93
CA GLU A 186 6.81 -9.74 6.74
C GLU A 186 7.39 -10.98 6.05
N SER A 187 6.53 -11.83 5.48
CA SER A 187 6.96 -13.02 4.75
C SER A 187 7.84 -12.66 3.56
N TYR A 188 7.43 -11.66 2.79
CA TYR A 188 8.17 -11.17 1.64
C TYR A 188 9.50 -10.52 2.06
N PHE A 189 9.49 -9.72 3.13
CA PHE A 189 10.68 -9.10 3.69
C PHE A 189 11.70 -10.16 4.14
N LYS A 190 11.25 -11.20 4.82
CA LYS A 190 12.11 -12.33 5.23
C LYS A 190 12.69 -13.10 4.05
N GLN A 191 11.95 -13.27 2.96
CA GLN A 191 12.40 -14.01 1.79
C GLN A 191 13.40 -13.23 0.93
N ASN A 192 13.23 -11.93 0.81
CA ASN A 192 13.97 -11.09 -0.14
C ASN A 192 15.08 -10.27 0.52
N PHE A 193 15.01 -10.02 1.81
CA PHE A 193 16.04 -9.35 2.60
C PHE A 193 16.79 -10.39 3.46
N ALA A 194 17.31 -11.42 2.79
CA ALA A 194 18.16 -12.42 3.42
C ALA A 194 19.45 -11.80 3.92
N GLN A 195 20.07 -12.44 4.90
CA GLN A 195 21.37 -11.99 5.42
C GLN A 195 22.41 -11.91 4.30
N PRO A 196 23.19 -10.82 4.24
CA PRO A 196 24.35 -10.77 3.38
C PRO A 196 25.31 -11.94 3.70
N ALA A 197 25.78 -12.63 2.67
CA ALA A 197 26.76 -13.70 2.83
C ALA A 197 28.00 -13.16 3.57
N GLY A 198 28.42 -13.79 4.67
CA GLY A 198 29.58 -13.41 5.47
C GLY A 198 29.26 -12.85 6.87
N PHE A 199 27.99 -12.69 7.24
CA PHE A 199 27.58 -12.29 8.58
C PHE A 199 26.73 -13.38 9.24
N ASP A 200 27.24 -14.01 10.30
CA ASP A 200 26.56 -15.10 11.00
C ASP A 200 25.38 -14.68 11.85
N ARG A 201 25.28 -13.39 12.20
CA ARG A 201 24.25 -12.85 13.10
C ARG A 201 23.86 -11.43 12.71
N LEU A 202 23.19 -11.29 11.58
CA LEU A 202 22.64 -10.01 11.16
C LEU A 202 21.11 -10.07 11.25
N SER A 203 20.50 -9.03 11.83
CA SER A 203 19.08 -8.78 11.75
C SER A 203 18.84 -7.50 10.98
N CYS A 204 17.93 -7.56 10.02
CA CYS A 204 17.45 -6.39 9.30
C CYS A 204 16.10 -5.97 9.88
N LEU A 205 15.94 -4.69 10.15
CA LEU A 205 14.69 -4.11 10.65
C LEU A 205 14.23 -3.02 9.69
N LEU A 206 12.94 -3.00 9.41
CA LEU A 206 12.28 -1.93 8.67
C LEU A 206 11.23 -1.30 9.59
N ALA A 207 11.40 -0.03 9.91
CA ALA A 207 10.51 0.73 10.79
C ALA A 207 10.32 2.17 10.31
N PRO A 208 9.23 2.83 10.68
CA PRO A 208 9.08 4.28 10.50
C PRO A 208 10.24 5.03 11.18
N ALA A 209 10.69 6.12 10.55
CA ALA A 209 11.69 6.99 11.15
C ALA A 209 11.10 7.76 12.35
N GLY A 210 11.85 7.84 13.46
CA GLY A 210 11.46 8.52 14.69
C GLY A 210 12.63 8.71 15.62
N ASP A 211 12.39 9.18 16.86
CA ASP A 211 13.41 9.39 17.89
C ASP A 211 14.04 8.07 18.40
N GLY A 212 13.49 6.94 18.01
CA GLY A 212 13.96 5.61 18.31
C GLY A 212 13.30 4.60 17.38
N LEU A 213 13.82 3.37 17.39
CA LEU A 213 13.26 2.25 16.64
C LEU A 213 12.52 1.34 17.60
N ALA A 214 11.20 1.25 17.46
CA ALA A 214 10.37 0.31 18.19
C ALA A 214 10.36 -1.04 17.44
N ALA A 215 10.85 -2.09 18.06
CA ALA A 215 10.99 -3.40 17.42
C ALA A 215 9.64 -4.07 17.14
N ASP A 216 8.62 -3.76 17.91
CA ASP A 216 7.24 -4.21 17.75
C ASP A 216 6.51 -3.53 16.58
N ALA A 217 6.95 -2.32 16.22
CA ALA A 217 6.44 -1.57 15.05
C ALA A 217 7.21 -1.87 13.76
N ALA A 218 8.25 -2.71 13.81
CA ALA A 218 9.15 -3.00 12.70
C ALA A 218 8.88 -4.38 12.06
N LEU A 219 9.07 -4.47 10.74
CA LEU A 219 9.29 -5.76 10.09
C LEU A 219 10.73 -6.21 10.35
N SER A 220 10.91 -7.51 10.57
CA SER A 220 12.23 -8.07 10.89
C SER A 220 12.60 -9.27 10.02
N SER A 221 13.89 -9.35 9.66
CA SER A 221 14.48 -10.50 8.96
C SER A 221 15.84 -10.82 9.53
N GLY A 222 16.24 -12.10 9.50
CA GLY A 222 17.56 -12.56 9.95
C GLY A 222 17.49 -13.64 11.04
N THR A 223 18.65 -14.19 11.45
CA THR A 223 18.73 -15.33 12.40
C THR A 223 18.23 -14.99 13.79
N THR A 224 18.24 -13.73 14.17
CA THR A 224 17.76 -13.25 15.48
C THR A 224 16.30 -12.79 15.45
N GLY A 225 15.72 -12.58 14.26
CA GLY A 225 14.34 -12.12 14.10
C GLY A 225 13.30 -13.05 14.72
N GLY A 226 13.57 -14.36 14.79
CA GLY A 226 12.70 -15.34 15.43
C GLY A 226 12.74 -15.32 16.96
N TYR A 227 13.78 -14.77 17.57
CA TYR A 227 13.93 -14.74 19.03
C TYR A 227 13.40 -13.45 19.67
N TYR A 228 13.23 -12.38 18.89
CA TYR A 228 12.76 -11.07 19.38
C TYR A 228 11.26 -10.87 19.25
N HIS A 229 10.51 -11.85 18.81
CA HIS A 229 9.06 -11.89 18.96
C HIS A 229 8.65 -12.20 20.41
N ALA A 230 9.23 -11.49 21.37
CA ALA A 230 8.63 -11.40 22.70
C ALA A 230 7.59 -10.26 22.65
N PRO A 231 6.29 -10.56 22.66
CA PRO A 231 5.23 -9.56 22.42
C PRO A 231 5.06 -8.55 23.55
N ARG A 232 6.02 -8.39 24.46
CA ARG A 232 5.83 -7.65 25.69
C ARG A 232 6.97 -6.72 26.09
N ASN A 233 8.07 -6.67 25.37
CA ASN A 233 9.15 -5.74 25.68
C ASN A 233 9.43 -4.87 24.47
N THR A 234 8.97 -3.64 24.52
CA THR A 234 9.34 -2.60 23.56
C THR A 234 10.84 -2.36 23.66
N LEU A 235 11.59 -2.98 22.76
CA LEU A 235 13.02 -2.70 22.63
C LEU A 235 13.16 -1.41 21.82
N VAL A 236 13.39 -0.29 22.48
CA VAL A 236 13.68 0.97 21.82
C VAL A 236 15.18 1.02 21.55
N LEU A 237 15.57 0.80 20.30
CA LEU A 237 16.93 1.01 19.85
C LEU A 237 17.12 2.51 19.55
N ARG A 238 17.90 3.18 20.38
CA ARG A 238 18.30 4.58 20.13
C ARG A 238 19.58 4.59 19.33
N SER A 239 19.59 5.35 18.25
CA SER A 239 20.84 5.65 17.54
C SER A 239 21.80 6.38 18.49
N MET A 240 22.90 5.75 18.84
CA MET A 240 23.99 6.36 19.57
C MET A 240 24.91 7.07 18.58
N GLY A 241 24.44 8.16 18.01
CA GLY A 241 25.23 9.17 17.34
C GLY A 241 26.07 8.73 16.14
N GLY A 242 25.84 9.32 15.00
CA GLY A 242 26.63 9.17 13.79
C GLY A 242 25.87 8.46 12.67
N GLY A 243 25.32 9.24 11.76
CA GLY A 243 24.50 8.77 10.67
C GLY A 243 25.14 7.65 9.87
N LEU A 244 24.40 6.57 9.76
CA LEU A 244 24.41 5.72 8.60
C LEU A 244 23.20 6.16 7.77
N THR A 245 23.48 6.98 6.78
CA THR A 245 22.60 7.27 5.65
C THR A 245 22.46 6.03 4.79
#